data_e0ddad6fa23814bdefd3b23c0be342e4
#
_entry.id   e0ddad6fa23814bdefd3b23c0be342e4
#
_cell.length_a   1.000
_cell.length_b   1.000
_cell.length_c   1.000
_cell.angle_alpha   90.00
_cell.angle_beta   90.00
_cell.angle_gamma   90.00
#
_symmetry.space_group_name_H-M   'P 1'
#
loop_
_entity.id
_entity.type
_entity.pdbx_description
1 polymer ?
#
loop_
_entity_poly.entity_id
_entity_poly.type
_entity_poly.pdbx_seq_one_letter_code
_entity_poly.pdbx_strand_id
1 'polypeptide(L)'
;HTFRARFKTAITQVSPNEFGQDSVTFTISTNSGSSFGALIKIASGGELSRFLLALKVCLTNDQKGVSMVFDEIDRGVGGATADAVGRRLLQLAKKNAQVLVVTHSPQVAALAERHFVVSKVIDDDKPLSSVNEVKGEDCVEEIARMISGDTITDEAREASRVLISGASMS
;
A
#
# COMPACT_ATOMS: atom_id res chain seq x y z
N HIS A 1 5.29 19.91 11.27
CA HIS A 1 4.61 20.62 10.17
C HIS A 1 3.57 19.69 9.57
N THR A 2 2.30 19.96 9.83
CA THR A 2 1.19 19.20 9.26
C THR A 2 1.01 19.66 7.81
N PHE A 3 1.45 18.87 6.85
CA PHE A 3 1.15 19.09 5.44
C PHE A 3 -0.37 18.98 5.23
N ARG A 4 -1.05 20.08 5.03
CA ARG A 4 -2.47 20.10 4.64
C ARG A 4 -2.58 20.15 3.13
N ALA A 5 -2.56 19.00 2.49
CA ALA A 5 -2.95 18.90 1.09
C ALA A 5 -4.42 19.28 0.95
N ARG A 6 -4.75 20.08 -0.08
CA ARG A 6 -6.13 20.44 -0.41
C ARG A 6 -6.55 19.74 -1.68
N PHE A 7 -7.72 19.14 -1.67
CA PHE A 7 -8.29 18.41 -2.78
C PHE A 7 -9.55 19.11 -3.28
N LYS A 8 -9.74 19.15 -4.61
CA LYS A 8 -10.95 19.67 -5.26
C LYS A 8 -11.32 18.82 -6.47
N THR A 9 -12.61 18.65 -6.68
CA THR A 9 -13.16 18.15 -7.94
C THR A 9 -13.53 19.37 -8.78
N ALA A 10 -12.89 19.52 -9.92
CA ALA A 10 -13.22 20.54 -10.90
C ALA A 10 -14.13 19.92 -11.97
N ILE A 11 -15.28 20.55 -12.20
CA ILE A 11 -16.23 20.17 -13.25
C ILE A 11 -16.26 21.31 -14.25
N THR A 12 -15.97 21.00 -15.52
CA THR A 12 -15.96 21.97 -16.61
C THR A 12 -16.80 21.45 -17.76
N GLN A 13 -17.60 22.33 -18.36
CA GLN A 13 -18.37 21.98 -19.55
C GLN A 13 -17.44 21.85 -20.76
N VAL A 14 -17.66 20.81 -21.54
CA VAL A 14 -16.97 20.52 -22.80
C VAL A 14 -17.99 20.27 -23.91
N SER A 15 -17.54 20.25 -25.16
CA SER A 15 -18.40 19.86 -26.26
C SER A 15 -19.00 18.46 -26.01
N PRO A 16 -20.31 18.25 -26.29
CA PRO A 16 -20.97 16.97 -26.11
C PRO A 16 -20.22 15.85 -26.80
N ASN A 17 -19.99 14.74 -26.11
CA ASN A 17 -19.35 13.53 -26.61
C ASN A 17 -20.03 12.28 -26.04
N GLU A 18 -19.55 11.10 -26.36
CA GLU A 18 -20.09 9.81 -25.88
C GLU A 18 -20.09 9.65 -24.35
N PHE A 19 -19.27 10.44 -23.61
CA PHE A 19 -19.20 10.44 -22.15
C PHE A 19 -20.01 11.58 -21.50
N GLY A 20 -20.66 12.44 -22.30
CA GLY A 20 -21.49 13.55 -21.82
C GLY A 20 -20.92 14.92 -22.14
N GLN A 21 -21.38 15.94 -21.38
CA GLN A 21 -21.00 17.35 -21.56
C GLN A 21 -20.08 17.86 -20.44
N ASP A 22 -19.82 17.06 -19.40
CA ASP A 22 -19.00 17.48 -18.28
C ASP A 22 -17.67 16.75 -18.27
N SER A 23 -16.59 17.51 -18.11
CA SER A 23 -15.27 16.98 -17.82
C SER A 23 -14.98 17.11 -16.33
N VAL A 24 -14.72 15.99 -15.66
CA VAL A 24 -14.41 15.94 -14.24
C VAL A 24 -12.90 15.75 -14.05
N THR A 25 -12.28 16.70 -13.36
CA THR A 25 -10.84 16.64 -13.05
C THR A 25 -10.62 16.71 -11.55
N PHE A 26 -9.91 15.72 -10.99
CA PHE A 26 -9.42 15.79 -9.63
C PHE A 26 -8.17 16.66 -9.58
N THR A 27 -8.19 17.67 -8.73
CA THR A 27 -7.09 18.60 -8.55
C THR A 27 -6.61 18.61 -7.11
N ILE A 28 -5.31 18.77 -6.93
CA ILE A 28 -4.66 18.80 -5.62
C ILE A 28 -3.70 20.00 -5.52
N SER A 29 -3.61 20.55 -4.33
CA SER A 29 -2.56 21.49 -3.91
C SER A 29 -1.80 20.83 -2.77
N THR A 30 -0.53 20.50 -2.98
CA THR A 30 0.28 19.73 -2.03
C THR A 30 0.84 20.56 -0.89
N ASN A 31 0.97 21.89 -1.10
CA ASN A 31 1.51 22.82 -0.10
C ASN A 31 0.56 23.99 0.12
N SER A 32 0.60 24.57 1.34
CA SER A 32 -0.11 25.84 1.62
C SER A 32 0.41 26.94 0.68
N GLY A 33 -0.50 27.53 -0.10
CA GLY A 33 -0.17 28.60 -1.04
C GLY A 33 0.16 28.17 -2.46
N SER A 34 0.35 26.86 -2.73
CA SER A 34 0.53 26.39 -4.10
C SER A 34 -0.79 26.35 -4.88
N SER A 35 -0.72 26.55 -6.19
CA SER A 35 -1.86 26.44 -7.10
C SER A 35 -2.37 25.01 -7.17
N PHE A 36 -3.67 24.84 -7.46
CA PHE A 36 -4.23 23.54 -7.76
C PHE A 36 -3.77 23.07 -9.15
N GLY A 37 -3.31 21.83 -9.23
CA GLY A 37 -3.01 21.18 -10.49
C GLY A 37 -3.71 19.84 -10.60
N ALA A 38 -3.87 19.35 -11.83
CA ALA A 38 -4.50 18.04 -12.06
C ALA A 38 -3.69 16.95 -11.33
N LEU A 39 -4.38 16.11 -10.54
CA LEU A 39 -3.77 15.04 -9.74
C LEU A 39 -2.84 14.16 -10.59
N ILE A 40 -3.29 13.78 -11.78
CA ILE A 40 -2.53 12.93 -12.70
C ILE A 40 -1.22 13.57 -13.21
N LYS A 41 -1.11 14.89 -13.16
CA LYS A 41 0.09 15.63 -13.61
C LYS A 41 1.08 15.92 -12.49
N ILE A 42 0.61 15.95 -11.25
CA ILE A 42 1.40 16.34 -10.08
C ILE A 42 1.87 15.12 -9.31
N ALA A 43 1.03 14.09 -9.22
CA ALA A 43 1.34 12.90 -8.47
C ALA A 43 2.35 12.03 -9.21
N SER A 44 3.42 11.64 -8.51
CA SER A 44 4.25 10.50 -8.90
C SER A 44 3.41 9.21 -8.85
N GLY A 45 3.85 8.15 -9.53
CA GLY A 45 3.12 6.87 -9.53
C GLY A 45 2.77 6.37 -8.12
N GLY A 46 3.72 6.49 -7.17
CA GLY A 46 3.47 6.12 -5.77
C GLY A 46 2.47 7.05 -5.07
N GLU A 47 2.47 8.35 -5.35
CA GLU A 47 1.49 9.28 -4.77
C GLU A 47 0.09 9.03 -5.30
N LEU A 48 -0.05 8.71 -6.58
CA LEU A 48 -1.33 8.34 -7.18
C LEU A 48 -1.87 7.05 -6.57
N SER A 49 -1.03 6.04 -6.37
CA SER A 49 -1.41 4.77 -5.74
C SER A 49 -1.91 4.98 -4.30
N ARG A 50 -1.22 5.81 -3.52
CA ARG A 50 -1.66 6.17 -2.16
C ARG A 50 -2.98 6.95 -2.14
N PHE A 51 -3.17 7.86 -3.10
CA PHE A 51 -4.43 8.57 -3.27
C PHE A 51 -5.58 7.59 -3.60
N LEU A 52 -5.37 6.68 -4.53
CA LEU A 52 -6.36 5.65 -4.88
C LEU A 52 -6.68 4.72 -3.71
N LEU A 53 -5.68 4.37 -2.89
CA LEU A 53 -5.91 3.64 -1.63
C LEU A 53 -6.81 4.44 -0.68
N ALA A 54 -6.49 5.71 -0.43
CA ALA A 54 -7.30 6.56 0.44
C ALA A 54 -8.74 6.68 -0.07
N LEU A 55 -8.92 6.84 -1.38
CA LEU A 55 -10.23 6.90 -2.02
C LEU A 55 -10.98 5.57 -1.86
N LYS A 56 -10.34 4.43 -2.09
CA LYS A 56 -10.93 3.09 -1.87
C LYS A 56 -11.35 2.90 -0.42
N VAL A 57 -10.51 3.26 0.54
CA VAL A 57 -10.85 3.21 1.98
C VAL A 57 -12.09 4.05 2.30
N CYS A 58 -12.21 5.24 1.70
CA CYS A 58 -13.37 6.11 1.90
C CYS A 58 -14.66 5.57 1.25
N LEU A 59 -14.53 4.93 0.08
CA LEU A 59 -15.68 4.43 -0.68
C LEU A 59 -16.16 3.04 -0.26
N THR A 60 -15.32 2.26 0.42
CA THR A 60 -15.64 0.87 0.82
C THR A 60 -16.44 0.84 2.14
N ASN A 61 -17.48 1.66 2.26
CA ASN A 61 -18.19 1.76 3.52
C ASN A 61 -19.13 0.57 3.82
N ASP A 62 -19.58 -0.23 2.81
CA ASP A 62 -20.57 -1.30 3.02
C ASP A 62 -20.45 -2.51 2.09
N GLN A 63 -19.39 -2.64 1.30
CA GLN A 63 -19.23 -3.77 0.38
C GLN A 63 -18.62 -4.97 1.12
N LYS A 64 -19.47 -5.92 1.51
CA LYS A 64 -19.05 -7.21 2.07
C LYS A 64 -18.57 -8.15 0.96
N GLY A 65 -17.48 -8.89 1.22
CA GLY A 65 -17.04 -9.97 0.33
C GLY A 65 -16.25 -9.53 -0.89
N VAL A 66 -15.64 -8.33 -0.87
CA VAL A 66 -14.77 -7.87 -1.95
C VAL A 66 -13.33 -8.28 -1.67
N SER A 67 -12.67 -8.90 -2.67
CA SER A 67 -11.22 -9.13 -2.65
C SER A 67 -10.51 -8.00 -3.41
N MET A 68 -9.54 -7.39 -2.76
CA MET A 68 -8.72 -6.31 -3.33
C MET A 68 -7.27 -6.72 -3.35
N VAL A 69 -6.61 -6.49 -4.49
CA VAL A 69 -5.18 -6.73 -4.67
C VAL A 69 -4.49 -5.39 -4.83
N PHE A 70 -3.44 -5.18 -4.04
CA PHE A 70 -2.57 -4.02 -4.10
C PHE A 70 -1.15 -4.48 -4.41
N ASP A 71 -0.63 -4.03 -5.53
CA ASP A 71 0.72 -4.33 -5.98
C ASP A 71 1.60 -3.09 -5.83
N GLU A 72 2.74 -3.22 -5.13
CA GLU A 72 3.74 -2.17 -4.92
C GLU A 72 3.17 -0.80 -4.44
N ILE A 73 2.11 -0.81 -3.63
CA ILE A 73 1.46 0.44 -3.18
C ILE A 73 2.36 1.29 -2.28
N ASP A 74 3.36 0.68 -1.67
CA ASP A 74 4.39 1.26 -0.82
C ASP A 74 5.66 1.64 -1.59
N ARG A 75 5.66 1.54 -2.92
CA ARG A 75 6.82 1.88 -3.75
C ARG A 75 7.24 3.33 -3.55
N GLY A 76 8.54 3.51 -3.30
CA GLY A 76 9.15 4.84 -3.11
C GLY A 76 8.82 5.51 -1.79
N VAL A 77 8.27 4.77 -0.82
CA VAL A 77 8.07 5.26 0.56
C VAL A 77 8.65 4.28 1.56
N GLY A 78 9.07 4.80 2.70
CA GLY A 78 9.61 4.01 3.80
C GLY A 78 9.22 4.59 5.16
N GLY A 79 9.65 3.94 6.22
CA GLY A 79 9.46 4.40 7.60
C GLY A 79 8.00 4.70 7.93
N ALA A 80 7.74 5.87 8.53
CA ALA A 80 6.41 6.27 8.99
C ALA A 80 5.35 6.35 7.88
N THR A 81 5.75 6.64 6.63
CA THR A 81 4.80 6.68 5.51
C THR A 81 4.36 5.27 5.10
N ALA A 82 5.28 4.31 5.06
CA ALA A 82 4.95 2.92 4.78
C ALA A 82 4.06 2.33 5.89
N ASP A 83 4.35 2.61 7.16
CA ASP A 83 3.49 2.23 8.29
C ASP A 83 2.08 2.81 8.14
N ALA A 84 1.95 4.09 7.79
CA ALA A 84 0.64 4.71 7.56
C ALA A 84 -0.14 4.06 6.41
N VAL A 85 0.53 3.66 5.32
CA VAL A 85 -0.07 2.90 4.22
C VAL A 85 -0.56 1.54 4.73
N GLY A 86 0.28 0.80 5.43
CA GLY A 86 -0.07 -0.51 5.99
C GLY A 86 -1.27 -0.45 6.94
N ARG A 87 -1.33 0.54 7.85
CA ARG A 87 -2.50 0.76 8.73
C ARG A 87 -3.78 1.05 7.95
N ARG A 88 -3.71 1.75 6.83
CA ARG A 88 -4.88 1.98 5.97
C ARG A 88 -5.36 0.71 5.28
N LEU A 89 -4.43 -0.16 4.83
CA LEU A 89 -4.74 -1.48 4.29
C LEU A 89 -5.39 -2.38 5.35
N LEU A 90 -4.85 -2.39 6.57
CA LEU A 90 -5.43 -3.11 7.70
C LEU A 90 -6.85 -2.63 8.03
N GLN A 91 -7.10 -1.31 8.05
CA GLN A 91 -8.44 -0.77 8.25
C GLN A 91 -9.43 -1.21 7.17
N LEU A 92 -8.96 -1.34 5.93
CA LEU A 92 -9.76 -1.83 4.82
C LEU A 92 -10.11 -3.31 5.00
N ALA A 93 -9.16 -4.15 5.42
CA ALA A 93 -9.37 -5.56 5.73
C ALA A 93 -10.37 -5.75 6.88
N LYS A 94 -10.27 -4.95 7.95
CA LYS A 94 -11.20 -4.99 9.10
C LYS A 94 -12.66 -4.65 8.74
N LYS A 95 -12.92 -4.06 7.56
CA LYS A 95 -14.27 -3.75 7.05
C LYS A 95 -14.90 -4.87 6.22
N ASN A 96 -14.56 -6.14 6.50
CA ASN A 96 -15.04 -7.33 5.79
C ASN A 96 -14.59 -7.44 4.32
N ALA A 97 -13.45 -6.87 3.97
CA ALA A 97 -12.79 -7.06 2.70
C ALA A 97 -11.60 -8.03 2.84
N GLN A 98 -11.36 -8.83 1.82
CA GLN A 98 -10.09 -9.54 1.70
C GLN A 98 -9.08 -8.60 1.02
N VAL A 99 -7.95 -8.36 1.66
CA VAL A 99 -6.90 -7.48 1.12
C VAL A 99 -5.63 -8.31 0.93
N LEU A 100 -5.21 -8.44 -0.33
CA LEU A 100 -3.92 -9.03 -0.69
C LEU A 100 -2.96 -7.90 -1.07
N VAL A 101 -1.77 -7.93 -0.51
CA VAL A 101 -0.75 -6.89 -0.73
C VAL A 101 0.55 -7.53 -1.16
N VAL A 102 1.07 -7.10 -2.30
CA VAL A 102 2.44 -7.39 -2.71
C VAL A 102 3.31 -6.22 -2.27
N THR A 103 4.27 -6.49 -1.38
CA THR A 103 5.10 -5.46 -0.75
C THR A 103 6.52 -5.94 -0.53
N HIS A 104 7.45 -5.01 -0.55
CA HIS A 104 8.83 -5.20 -0.11
C HIS A 104 9.14 -4.39 1.16
N SER A 105 8.13 -3.74 1.75
CA SER A 105 8.26 -2.95 2.96
C SER A 105 7.98 -3.81 4.21
N PRO A 106 8.96 -3.96 5.12
CA PRO A 106 8.76 -4.69 6.38
C PRO A 106 7.67 -4.06 7.25
N GLN A 107 7.48 -2.72 7.19
CA GLN A 107 6.44 -2.01 7.94
C GLN A 107 5.03 -2.39 7.45
N VAL A 108 4.86 -2.59 6.15
CA VAL A 108 3.56 -3.01 5.58
C VAL A 108 3.35 -4.49 5.85
N ALA A 109 4.37 -5.33 5.60
CA ALA A 109 4.29 -6.77 5.80
C ALA A 109 3.94 -7.13 7.25
N ALA A 110 4.57 -6.51 8.24
CA ALA A 110 4.36 -6.80 9.66
C ALA A 110 2.90 -6.60 10.13
N LEU A 111 2.09 -5.83 9.41
CA LEU A 111 0.68 -5.56 9.74
C LEU A 111 -0.29 -6.63 9.21
N ALA A 112 0.18 -7.60 8.42
CA ALA A 112 -0.66 -8.63 7.84
C ALA A 112 -0.97 -9.76 8.84
N GLU A 113 -2.16 -10.36 8.73
CA GLU A 113 -2.56 -11.54 9.51
C GLU A 113 -1.96 -12.83 8.95
N ARG A 114 -1.71 -12.87 7.65
CA ARG A 114 -1.14 -14.02 6.94
C ARG A 114 -0.03 -13.55 6.00
N HIS A 115 1.05 -14.30 5.99
CA HIS A 115 2.22 -13.98 5.20
C HIS A 115 2.51 -15.09 4.18
N PHE A 116 2.83 -14.68 2.96
CA PHE A 116 3.22 -15.57 1.88
C PHE A 116 4.53 -15.07 1.27
N VAL A 117 5.48 -15.97 1.16
CA VAL A 117 6.77 -15.68 0.51
C VAL A 117 6.75 -16.26 -0.89
N VAL A 118 7.04 -15.40 -1.87
CA VAL A 118 7.18 -15.79 -3.27
C VAL A 118 8.66 -16.00 -3.54
N SER A 119 9.04 -17.19 -3.93
CA SER A 119 10.43 -17.54 -4.31
C SER A 119 10.48 -18.10 -5.72
N LYS A 120 11.61 -17.86 -6.40
CA LYS A 120 11.93 -18.49 -7.68
C LYS A 120 12.86 -19.65 -7.44
N VAL A 121 12.45 -20.81 -7.90
CA VAL A 121 13.26 -22.02 -7.87
C VAL A 121 13.57 -22.39 -9.32
N ILE A 122 14.79 -22.80 -9.61
CA ILE A 122 15.16 -23.35 -10.92
C ILE A 122 15.01 -24.86 -10.80
N ASP A 123 14.06 -25.43 -11.55
CA ASP A 123 13.86 -26.87 -11.65
C ASP A 123 14.01 -27.26 -13.13
N ASP A 124 14.91 -28.22 -13.44
CA ASP A 124 15.24 -28.64 -14.81
C ASP A 124 15.43 -27.49 -15.82
N ASP A 125 16.26 -26.49 -15.47
CA ASP A 125 16.51 -25.26 -16.26
C ASP A 125 15.28 -24.39 -16.52
N LYS A 126 14.16 -24.64 -15.82
CA LYS A 126 12.97 -23.80 -15.91
C LYS A 126 12.75 -23.02 -14.63
N PRO A 127 12.55 -21.69 -14.71
CA PRO A 127 12.20 -20.91 -13.53
C PRO A 127 10.76 -21.24 -13.11
N LEU A 128 10.61 -21.80 -11.92
CA LEU A 128 9.34 -22.01 -11.25
C LEU A 128 9.19 -20.99 -10.13
N SER A 129 8.01 -20.37 -10.05
CA SER A 129 7.66 -19.55 -8.88
C SER A 129 6.88 -20.39 -7.90
N SER A 130 7.29 -20.40 -6.65
CA SER A 130 6.56 -21.03 -5.54
C SER A 130 6.03 -19.96 -4.59
N VAL A 131 4.90 -20.26 -3.95
CA VAL A 131 4.28 -19.40 -2.94
C VAL A 131 4.10 -20.25 -1.68
N ASN A 132 4.75 -19.85 -0.60
CA ASN A 132 4.72 -20.58 0.66
C ASN A 132 4.17 -19.68 1.77
N GLU A 133 3.22 -20.18 2.55
CA GLU A 133 2.76 -19.50 3.75
C GLU A 133 3.81 -19.66 4.87
N VAL A 134 4.19 -18.54 5.49
CA VAL A 134 5.12 -18.50 6.63
C VAL A 134 4.40 -18.04 7.89
N LYS A 135 4.75 -18.64 9.05
CA LYS A 135 4.09 -18.39 10.34
C LYS A 135 5.12 -18.40 11.47
N GLY A 136 4.77 -17.74 12.58
CA GLY A 136 5.60 -17.75 13.78
C GLY A 136 7.02 -17.23 13.51
N GLU A 137 8.03 -18.01 13.88
CA GLU A 137 9.43 -17.59 13.69
C GLU A 137 9.82 -17.46 12.21
N ASP A 138 9.25 -18.24 11.29
CA ASP A 138 9.52 -18.09 9.86
C ASP A 138 9.05 -16.73 9.33
N CYS A 139 7.97 -16.18 9.88
CA CYS A 139 7.51 -14.84 9.58
C CYS A 139 8.48 -13.78 10.13
N VAL A 140 9.01 -13.99 11.34
CA VAL A 140 10.04 -13.11 11.93
C VAL A 140 11.29 -13.10 11.06
N GLU A 141 11.76 -14.27 10.62
CA GLU A 141 12.93 -14.39 9.74
C GLU A 141 12.70 -13.68 8.41
N GLU A 142 11.54 -13.84 7.78
CA GLU A 142 11.25 -13.16 6.50
C GLU A 142 11.22 -11.64 6.65
N ILE A 143 10.58 -11.11 7.69
CA ILE A 143 10.57 -9.66 7.95
C ILE A 143 11.98 -9.18 8.33
N ALA A 144 12.77 -9.95 9.07
CA ALA A 144 14.16 -9.63 9.36
C ALA A 144 15.01 -9.59 8.07
N ARG A 145 14.79 -10.52 7.15
CA ARG A 145 15.40 -10.51 5.81
C ARG A 145 15.01 -9.25 5.02
N MET A 146 13.76 -8.82 5.09
CA MET A 146 13.30 -7.58 4.44
C MET A 146 13.97 -6.32 5.04
N ILE A 147 14.37 -6.36 6.32
CA ILE A 147 15.06 -5.25 7.01
C ILE A 147 16.54 -5.20 6.65
N SER A 148 17.23 -6.36 6.67
CA SER A 148 18.70 -6.44 6.63
C SER A 148 19.25 -6.94 5.27
N GLY A 149 18.40 -7.45 4.38
CA GLY A 149 18.84 -8.08 3.13
C GLY A 149 19.31 -9.52 3.35
N ASP A 150 20.35 -9.94 2.60
CA ASP A 150 20.79 -11.33 2.56
C ASP A 150 21.38 -11.86 3.87
N THR A 151 21.94 -10.96 4.71
CA THR A 151 22.53 -11.35 6.00
C THR A 151 21.59 -10.93 7.12
N ILE A 152 20.91 -11.92 7.72
CA ILE A 152 19.98 -11.67 8.82
C ILE A 152 20.76 -11.59 10.13
N THR A 153 20.67 -10.44 10.81
CA THR A 153 21.31 -10.21 12.12
C THR A 153 20.29 -10.38 13.26
N ASP A 154 20.81 -10.53 14.49
CA ASP A 154 19.94 -10.63 15.67
C ASP A 154 19.18 -9.32 15.93
N GLU A 155 19.76 -8.17 15.61
CA GLU A 155 19.11 -6.86 15.69
C GLU A 155 17.94 -6.77 14.69
N ALA A 156 18.10 -7.33 13.48
CA ALA A 156 17.01 -7.37 12.51
C ALA A 156 15.86 -8.28 12.96
N ARG A 157 16.17 -9.43 13.60
CA ARG A 157 15.15 -10.29 14.22
C ARG A 157 14.39 -9.58 15.33
N GLU A 158 15.11 -8.88 16.21
CA GLU A 158 14.47 -8.11 17.29
C GLU A 158 13.60 -6.98 16.72
N ALA A 159 14.11 -6.23 15.75
CA ALA A 159 13.33 -5.20 15.06
C ALA A 159 12.07 -5.76 14.39
N SER A 160 12.14 -6.94 13.79
CA SER A 160 10.98 -7.60 13.17
C SER A 160 9.95 -8.00 14.21
N ARG A 161 10.36 -8.54 15.39
CA ARG A 161 9.44 -8.84 16.50
C ARG A 161 8.73 -7.59 17.01
N VAL A 162 9.45 -6.48 17.14
CA VAL A 162 8.85 -5.19 17.53
C VAL A 162 7.82 -4.72 16.51
N LEU A 163 8.09 -4.82 15.20
CA LEU A 163 7.15 -4.46 14.17
C LEU A 163 5.87 -5.31 14.22
N ILE A 164 6.01 -6.63 14.33
CA ILE A 164 4.89 -7.58 14.40
C ILE A 164 4.06 -7.35 15.66
N SER A 165 4.70 -7.18 16.82
CA SER A 165 3.98 -6.93 18.10
C SER A 165 3.26 -5.60 18.10
N GLY A 166 3.85 -4.55 17.52
CA GLY A 166 3.22 -3.24 17.36
C GLY A 166 1.97 -3.26 16.47
N ALA A 167 1.91 -4.19 15.53
CA ALA A 167 0.74 -4.43 14.68
C ALA A 167 -0.45 -5.00 15.47
N SER A 168 -0.18 -5.87 16.44
CA SER A 168 -1.22 -6.54 17.26
C SER A 168 -1.91 -5.60 18.25
N MET A 169 -1.33 -4.44 18.52
CA MET A 169 -1.84 -3.43 19.48
C MET A 169 -2.68 -2.32 18.81
N SER A 170 -2.92 -2.39 17.50
CA SER A 170 -3.61 -1.40 16.68
C SER A 170 -4.94 -1.91 16.17
#